data_aefe87ae31de4a02a1e481b4b3af5074
#
_entry.id   aefe87ae31de4a02a1e481b4b3af5074
#
_cell.length_a   1.000
_cell.length_b   1.000
_cell.length_c   1.000
_cell.angle_alpha   90.00
_cell.angle_beta   90.00
_cell.angle_gamma   90.00
#
_symmetry.space_group_name_H-M   'P 1'
#
loop_
_entity.id
_entity.type
_entity.pdbx_description
1 polymer ?
#
loop_
_entity_poly.entity_id
_entity_poly.type
_entity_poly.pdbx_seq_one_letter_code
_entity_poly.pdbx_strand_id
1 'polypeptide(L)'
;AVFLPTWFSEACKVEFFEDMKRALNEVGGVVVGGFAETAEVAKPLIAVTAMGYTKTRVILTRDARIGDLVYVVGKVAGEGVGVIAWDFEEKLLEEGISKEVVNAAKELIHEVSVVDVALEIADYVNTMHNAVEGGILQALREVAIASGSAVSINKERVQLEEPVRTIASRVNVDPLRLLSGGCIVVTVPPSNQREFEKVVEGLGKPFSLIGQVVEGRGEVLVNDGGGVEVIKDDLVDDIYKLWRQLGRG
;
A
#
# COMPACT_ATOMS: atom_id res chain seq x y z
N ALA A 1 -16.62 -11.62 8.67
CA ALA A 1 -16.49 -13.05 9.01
C ALA A 1 -15.05 -13.36 9.38
N VAL A 2 -14.86 -14.17 10.42
CA VAL A 2 -13.56 -14.62 10.89
C VAL A 2 -13.57 -16.14 10.98
N PHE A 3 -12.62 -16.80 10.33
CA PHE A 3 -12.39 -18.23 10.46
C PHE A 3 -11.03 -18.44 11.09
N LEU A 4 -10.99 -19.09 12.26
CA LEU A 4 -9.77 -19.34 13.00
C LEU A 4 -9.40 -20.85 12.90
N PRO A 5 -8.12 -21.18 12.71
CA PRO A 5 -7.67 -22.57 12.68
C PRO A 5 -8.00 -23.33 13.96
N THR A 6 -8.20 -24.64 13.86
CA THR A 6 -8.47 -25.50 15.02
C THR A 6 -7.31 -25.52 16.05
N TRP A 7 -6.08 -25.24 15.62
CA TRP A 7 -4.90 -25.14 16.48
C TRP A 7 -4.76 -23.79 17.20
N PHE A 8 -5.63 -22.80 16.90
CA PHE A 8 -5.59 -21.47 17.52
C PHE A 8 -6.09 -21.57 18.97
N SER A 9 -5.21 -21.31 19.94
CA SER A 9 -5.55 -21.38 21.37
C SER A 9 -6.55 -20.30 21.77
N GLU A 10 -7.24 -20.49 22.90
CA GLU A 10 -8.14 -19.45 23.43
C GLU A 10 -7.40 -18.14 23.73
N ALA A 11 -6.14 -18.23 24.20
CA ALA A 11 -5.30 -17.04 24.41
C ALA A 11 -5.03 -16.29 23.10
N CYS A 12 -4.67 -17.00 22.03
CA CYS A 12 -4.48 -16.38 20.71
C CYS A 12 -5.77 -15.77 20.16
N LYS A 13 -6.94 -16.39 20.42
CA LYS A 13 -8.23 -15.79 20.00
C LYS A 13 -8.50 -14.47 20.72
N VAL A 14 -8.25 -14.41 22.03
CA VAL A 14 -8.43 -13.18 22.81
C VAL A 14 -7.51 -12.08 22.28
N GLU A 15 -6.23 -12.36 22.11
CA GLU A 15 -5.24 -11.43 21.57
C GLU A 15 -5.66 -10.90 20.18
N PHE A 16 -6.06 -11.81 19.29
CA PHE A 16 -6.54 -11.47 17.95
C PHE A 16 -7.72 -10.47 17.96
N PHE A 17 -8.73 -10.71 18.82
CA PHE A 17 -9.87 -9.80 18.91
C PHE A 17 -9.54 -8.48 19.61
N GLU A 18 -8.62 -8.48 20.56
CA GLU A 18 -8.13 -7.23 21.19
C GLU A 18 -7.34 -6.39 20.19
N ASP A 19 -6.52 -6.99 19.34
CA ASP A 19 -5.80 -6.30 18.26
C ASP A 19 -6.77 -5.69 17.26
N MET A 20 -7.75 -6.47 16.81
CA MET A 20 -8.79 -5.98 15.89
C MET A 20 -9.57 -4.80 16.49
N LYS A 21 -9.93 -4.87 17.78
CA LYS A 21 -10.60 -3.78 18.50
C LYS A 21 -9.73 -2.54 18.60
N ARG A 22 -8.43 -2.70 18.88
CA ARG A 22 -7.46 -1.59 18.93
C ARG A 22 -7.36 -0.88 17.60
N ALA A 23 -7.14 -1.63 16.49
CA ALA A 23 -7.06 -1.07 15.16
C ALA A 23 -8.35 -0.32 14.75
N LEU A 24 -9.52 -0.84 15.09
CA LEU A 24 -10.79 -0.14 14.85
C LEU A 24 -10.94 1.15 15.66
N ASN A 25 -10.53 1.14 16.93
CA ASN A 25 -10.59 2.33 17.78
C ASN A 25 -9.69 3.46 17.26
N GLU A 26 -8.52 3.15 16.68
CA GLU A 26 -7.60 4.13 16.09
C GLU A 26 -8.24 4.94 14.98
N VAL A 27 -9.13 4.32 14.21
CA VAL A 27 -9.84 4.98 13.08
C VAL A 27 -11.28 5.37 13.40
N GLY A 28 -11.69 5.29 14.68
CA GLY A 28 -13.06 5.59 15.11
C GLY A 28 -14.11 4.61 14.57
N GLY A 29 -13.70 3.43 14.18
CA GLY A 29 -14.55 2.37 13.66
C GLY A 29 -15.21 1.55 14.77
N VAL A 30 -16.36 0.92 14.46
CA VAL A 30 -17.06 0.00 15.36
C VAL A 30 -17.52 -1.24 14.63
N VAL A 31 -17.45 -2.39 15.29
CA VAL A 31 -18.06 -3.63 14.77
C VAL A 31 -19.56 -3.58 14.95
N VAL A 32 -20.30 -3.60 13.87
CA VAL A 32 -21.77 -3.58 13.89
C VAL A 32 -22.40 -4.97 13.74
N GLY A 33 -21.61 -5.98 13.35
CA GLY A 33 -22.09 -7.35 13.21
C GLY A 33 -21.03 -8.25 12.59
N GLY A 34 -21.24 -9.53 12.68
CA GLY A 34 -20.34 -10.53 12.13
C GLY A 34 -20.46 -11.87 12.88
N PHE A 35 -19.60 -12.79 12.52
CA PHE A 35 -19.41 -14.05 13.22
C PHE A 35 -17.93 -14.46 13.20
N ALA A 36 -17.57 -15.29 14.18
CA ALA A 36 -16.28 -15.94 14.24
C ALA A 36 -16.50 -17.44 14.50
N GLU A 37 -15.79 -18.27 13.78
CA GLU A 37 -15.91 -19.72 13.85
C GLU A 37 -14.53 -20.37 13.82
N THR A 38 -14.40 -21.49 14.53
CA THR A 38 -13.23 -22.37 14.43
C THR A 38 -13.44 -23.34 13.26
N ALA A 39 -12.52 -23.37 12.30
CA ALA A 39 -12.63 -24.16 11.09
C ALA A 39 -11.33 -24.86 10.72
N GLU A 40 -11.41 -25.86 9.85
CA GLU A 40 -10.24 -26.54 9.29
C GLU A 40 -9.59 -25.67 8.19
N VAL A 41 -8.95 -24.59 8.60
CA VAL A 41 -8.17 -23.69 7.74
C VAL A 41 -6.71 -23.68 8.18
N ALA A 42 -5.78 -23.55 7.23
CA ALA A 42 -4.36 -23.56 7.51
C ALA A 42 -3.88 -22.30 8.25
N LYS A 43 -4.53 -21.15 7.98
CA LYS A 43 -4.22 -19.84 8.56
C LYS A 43 -5.54 -19.13 8.90
N PRO A 44 -5.54 -18.14 9.83
CA PRO A 44 -6.71 -17.29 10.05
C PRO A 44 -7.16 -16.65 8.75
N LEU A 45 -8.46 -16.68 8.47
CA LEU A 45 -9.08 -16.01 7.34
C LEU A 45 -10.06 -14.96 7.85
N ILE A 46 -9.87 -13.73 7.42
CA ILE A 46 -10.69 -12.59 7.83
C ILE A 46 -11.27 -11.92 6.60
N ALA A 47 -12.61 -11.79 6.56
CA ALA A 47 -13.30 -10.98 5.57
C ALA A 47 -14.02 -9.84 6.29
N VAL A 48 -13.66 -8.60 5.94
CA VAL A 48 -14.23 -7.38 6.53
C VAL A 48 -14.97 -6.60 5.45
N THR A 49 -16.16 -6.13 5.80
CA THR A 49 -16.91 -5.15 5.00
C THR A 49 -17.00 -3.86 5.81
N ALA A 50 -16.44 -2.78 5.29
CA ALA A 50 -16.58 -1.46 5.88
C ALA A 50 -17.79 -0.74 5.26
N MET A 51 -18.57 -0.07 6.10
CA MET A 51 -19.68 0.77 5.69
C MET A 51 -19.57 2.14 6.34
N GLY A 52 -19.86 3.18 5.58
CA GLY A 52 -19.86 4.54 6.07
C GLY A 52 -20.79 5.43 5.25
N TYR A 53 -20.91 6.68 5.65
CA TYR A 53 -21.64 7.67 4.86
C TYR A 53 -20.85 8.98 4.85
N THR A 54 -21.02 9.76 3.79
CA THR A 54 -20.48 11.11 3.69
C THR A 54 -21.59 12.11 3.42
N LYS A 55 -21.41 13.35 3.89
CA LYS A 55 -22.31 14.48 3.59
C LYS A 55 -21.83 15.31 2.40
N THR A 56 -20.64 15.01 1.91
CA THR A 56 -20.01 15.69 0.78
C THR A 56 -19.94 14.75 -0.43
N ARG A 57 -18.89 14.85 -1.22
CA ARG A 57 -18.69 13.93 -2.35
C ARG A 57 -18.07 12.61 -1.92
N VAL A 58 -18.34 11.56 -2.68
CA VAL A 58 -17.58 10.31 -2.63
C VAL A 58 -16.42 10.44 -3.63
N ILE A 59 -15.22 10.10 -3.21
CA ILE A 59 -14.03 10.08 -4.08
C ILE A 59 -13.90 8.66 -4.62
N LEU A 60 -13.89 8.55 -5.94
CA LEU A 60 -13.84 7.25 -6.60
C LEU A 60 -12.53 7.09 -7.37
N THR A 61 -12.06 5.86 -7.49
CA THR A 61 -10.84 5.52 -8.26
C THR A 61 -10.93 6.00 -9.73
N ARG A 62 -12.13 6.05 -10.30
CA ARG A 62 -12.38 6.48 -11.68
C ARG A 62 -12.37 7.99 -11.92
N ASP A 63 -12.27 8.80 -10.87
CA ASP A 63 -12.43 10.24 -10.98
C ASP A 63 -11.14 11.01 -11.37
N ALA A 64 -10.05 10.27 -11.68
CA ALA A 64 -8.83 10.85 -12.20
C ALA A 64 -9.07 11.52 -13.57
N ARG A 65 -8.43 12.67 -13.77
CA ARG A 65 -8.61 13.50 -14.99
C ARG A 65 -7.28 13.73 -15.67
N ILE A 66 -7.30 13.78 -17.01
CA ILE A 66 -6.12 14.15 -17.79
C ILE A 66 -5.61 15.51 -17.33
N GLY A 67 -4.31 15.60 -17.06
CA GLY A 67 -3.66 16.76 -16.51
C GLY A 67 -3.52 16.78 -14.98
N ASP A 68 -4.19 15.89 -14.26
CA ASP A 68 -3.98 15.76 -12.81
C ASP A 68 -2.54 15.35 -12.50
N LEU A 69 -1.98 15.92 -11.44
CA LEU A 69 -0.70 15.55 -10.88
C LEU A 69 -0.84 14.25 -10.09
N VAL A 70 0.10 13.34 -10.23
CA VAL A 70 0.09 12.05 -9.54
C VAL A 70 1.08 12.08 -8.38
N TYR A 71 0.57 11.90 -7.18
CA TYR A 71 1.35 11.80 -5.96
C TYR A 71 1.26 10.41 -5.34
N VAL A 72 2.32 10.07 -4.63
CA VAL A 72 2.34 8.98 -3.65
C VAL A 72 2.50 9.61 -2.28
N VAL A 73 1.68 9.21 -1.33
CA VAL A 73 1.76 9.64 0.08
C VAL A 73 1.90 8.41 0.96
N GLY A 74 2.86 8.42 1.86
CA GLY A 74 3.22 7.27 2.70
C GLY A 74 4.51 6.57 2.26
N LYS A 75 4.86 5.50 2.96
CA LYS A 75 6.11 4.74 2.77
C LYS A 75 5.92 3.62 1.75
N VAL A 76 6.40 3.83 0.53
CA VAL A 76 6.32 2.84 -0.55
C VAL A 76 7.04 1.56 -0.16
N ALA A 77 6.42 0.40 -0.40
CA ALA A 77 6.90 -0.95 -0.08
C ALA A 77 7.18 -1.19 1.41
N GLY A 78 6.74 -0.30 2.30
CA GLY A 78 7.00 -0.42 3.73
C GLY A 78 6.43 -1.72 4.32
N GLU A 79 5.16 -2.00 4.06
CA GLU A 79 4.52 -3.24 4.51
C GLU A 79 5.21 -4.48 3.92
N GLY A 80 5.44 -4.50 2.61
CA GLY A 80 6.05 -5.65 1.94
C GLY A 80 7.45 -5.96 2.44
N VAL A 81 8.28 -4.94 2.65
CA VAL A 81 9.63 -5.13 3.22
C VAL A 81 9.55 -5.52 4.70
N GLY A 82 8.57 -5.00 5.44
CA GLY A 82 8.30 -5.44 6.80
C GLY A 82 7.95 -6.91 6.89
N VAL A 83 7.06 -7.40 6.00
CA VAL A 83 6.72 -8.83 5.89
C VAL A 83 7.94 -9.67 5.52
N ILE A 84 8.76 -9.22 4.56
CA ILE A 84 10.01 -9.90 4.19
C ILE A 84 10.95 -9.99 5.40
N ALA A 85 11.08 -8.90 6.18
CA ALA A 85 11.94 -8.86 7.35
C ALA A 85 11.46 -9.80 8.47
N TRP A 86 10.14 -9.97 8.63
CA TRP A 86 9.57 -10.95 9.57
C TRP A 86 9.72 -12.39 9.09
N ASP A 87 9.45 -12.65 7.82
CA ASP A 87 9.42 -13.98 7.26
C ASP A 87 10.79 -14.59 7.02
N PHE A 88 11.79 -13.75 6.74
CA PHE A 88 13.12 -14.18 6.28
C PHE A 88 14.28 -13.51 7.06
N GLU A 89 14.07 -13.17 8.34
CA GLU A 89 15.10 -12.51 9.18
C GLU A 89 16.45 -13.21 9.12
N GLU A 90 16.47 -14.52 9.38
CA GLU A 90 17.73 -15.30 9.41
C GLU A 90 18.46 -15.19 8.08
N LYS A 91 17.73 -15.33 6.97
CA LYS A 91 18.31 -15.23 5.62
C LYS A 91 18.84 -13.83 5.32
N LEU A 92 18.13 -12.79 5.71
CA LEU A 92 18.58 -11.40 5.51
C LEU A 92 19.89 -11.13 6.29
N LEU A 93 20.00 -11.66 7.50
CA LEU A 93 21.22 -11.57 8.31
C LEU A 93 22.38 -12.38 7.68
N GLU A 94 22.12 -13.59 7.17
CA GLU A 94 23.10 -14.38 6.43
C GLU A 94 23.59 -13.69 5.16
N GLU A 95 22.72 -12.96 4.48
CA GLU A 95 23.04 -12.15 3.30
C GLU A 95 23.79 -10.84 3.66
N GLY A 96 24.08 -10.61 4.96
CA GLY A 96 24.89 -9.50 5.44
C GLY A 96 24.11 -8.20 5.66
N ILE A 97 22.79 -8.23 5.73
CA ILE A 97 22.00 -7.07 6.15
C ILE A 97 22.11 -6.94 7.66
N SER A 98 22.34 -5.73 8.16
CA SER A 98 22.50 -5.50 9.59
C SER A 98 21.17 -5.73 10.35
N LYS A 99 21.28 -6.11 11.62
CA LYS A 99 20.11 -6.33 12.47
C LYS A 99 19.29 -5.06 12.68
N GLU A 100 19.96 -3.92 12.68
CA GLU A 100 19.33 -2.59 12.79
C GLU A 100 18.39 -2.33 11.60
N VAL A 101 18.85 -2.62 10.37
CA VAL A 101 18.03 -2.47 9.14
C VAL A 101 16.86 -3.45 9.15
N VAL A 102 17.09 -4.72 9.55
CA VAL A 102 16.02 -5.72 9.64
C VAL A 102 14.97 -5.30 10.67
N ASN A 103 15.38 -4.82 11.84
CA ASN A 103 14.46 -4.35 12.86
C ASN A 103 13.69 -3.11 12.41
N ALA A 104 14.37 -2.13 11.80
CA ALA A 104 13.70 -0.94 11.24
C ALA A 104 12.67 -1.31 10.16
N ALA A 105 12.96 -2.32 9.33
CA ALA A 105 12.03 -2.83 8.35
C ALA A 105 10.78 -3.48 8.99
N LYS A 106 10.97 -4.26 10.05
CA LYS A 106 9.87 -4.90 10.79
C LYS A 106 8.87 -3.89 11.35
N GLU A 107 9.34 -2.73 11.81
CA GLU A 107 8.47 -1.67 12.33
C GLU A 107 7.55 -1.06 11.27
N LEU A 108 7.92 -1.13 9.98
CA LEU A 108 7.12 -0.55 8.89
C LEU A 108 5.73 -1.19 8.74
N ILE A 109 5.53 -2.44 9.19
CA ILE A 109 4.20 -3.10 9.13
C ILE A 109 3.17 -2.45 10.06
N HIS A 110 3.59 -1.64 11.02
CA HIS A 110 2.69 -0.94 11.93
C HIS A 110 2.14 0.36 11.34
N GLU A 111 2.64 0.80 10.19
CA GLU A 111 2.23 2.04 9.53
C GLU A 111 1.34 1.79 8.29
N VAL A 112 0.41 0.83 8.37
CA VAL A 112 -0.43 0.42 7.22
C VAL A 112 -1.74 1.19 7.07
N SER A 113 -2.12 2.02 8.05
CA SER A 113 -3.32 2.84 7.97
C SER A 113 -3.10 4.09 7.11
N VAL A 114 -4.02 4.33 6.18
CA VAL A 114 -4.07 5.56 5.36
C VAL A 114 -5.28 6.44 5.70
N VAL A 115 -6.07 6.05 6.70
CA VAL A 115 -7.37 6.68 7.01
C VAL A 115 -7.22 8.16 7.34
N ASP A 116 -6.32 8.50 8.26
CA ASP A 116 -6.11 9.89 8.68
C ASP A 116 -5.67 10.76 7.50
N VAL A 117 -4.70 10.27 6.71
CA VAL A 117 -4.22 10.97 5.52
C VAL A 117 -5.35 11.17 4.52
N ALA A 118 -6.11 10.11 4.23
CA ALA A 118 -7.20 10.16 3.25
C ALA A 118 -8.28 11.16 3.63
N LEU A 119 -8.63 11.26 4.92
CA LEU A 119 -9.62 12.22 5.41
C LEU A 119 -9.14 13.67 5.25
N GLU A 120 -7.89 13.95 5.60
CA GLU A 120 -7.33 15.31 5.56
C GLU A 120 -7.11 15.83 4.13
N ILE A 121 -6.76 14.95 3.17
CA ILE A 121 -6.51 15.37 1.80
C ILE A 121 -7.75 15.31 0.88
N ALA A 122 -8.88 14.81 1.36
CA ALA A 122 -10.08 14.53 0.57
C ALA A 122 -10.56 15.71 -0.29
N ASP A 123 -10.48 16.93 0.23
CA ASP A 123 -10.97 18.11 -0.48
C ASP A 123 -10.04 18.59 -1.62
N TYR A 124 -8.83 18.08 -1.67
CA TYR A 124 -7.79 18.56 -2.60
C TYR A 124 -7.54 17.62 -3.78
N VAL A 125 -8.07 16.41 -3.75
CA VAL A 125 -7.76 15.35 -4.72
C VAL A 125 -8.97 15.02 -5.60
N ASN A 126 -8.75 14.52 -6.81
CA ASN A 126 -9.81 13.95 -7.64
C ASN A 126 -10.00 12.47 -7.34
N THR A 127 -8.93 11.72 -7.12
CA THR A 127 -8.99 10.30 -6.78
C THR A 127 -8.00 9.92 -5.68
N MET A 128 -8.33 8.87 -4.95
CA MET A 128 -7.47 8.19 -3.98
C MET A 128 -7.57 6.70 -4.19
N HIS A 129 -6.42 6.01 -4.10
CA HIS A 129 -6.38 4.56 -4.20
C HIS A 129 -5.22 4.02 -3.34
N ASN A 130 -5.50 3.11 -2.42
CA ASN A 130 -4.48 2.52 -1.58
C ASN A 130 -3.61 1.55 -2.39
N ALA A 131 -2.31 1.58 -2.15
CA ALA A 131 -1.36 0.70 -2.82
C ALA A 131 -1.14 -0.55 -1.96
N VAL A 132 -1.86 -1.63 -2.28
CA VAL A 132 -1.72 -2.92 -1.59
C VAL A 132 -0.93 -3.90 -2.46
N GLU A 133 -1.51 -5.04 -2.76
CA GLU A 133 -0.92 -6.10 -3.57
C GLU A 133 -0.53 -5.59 -4.96
N GLY A 134 0.68 -5.91 -5.41
CA GLY A 134 1.26 -5.38 -6.65
C GLY A 134 1.82 -3.98 -6.55
N GLY A 135 1.79 -3.39 -5.36
CA GLY A 135 2.41 -2.10 -5.02
C GLY A 135 1.79 -0.89 -5.71
N ILE A 136 2.57 0.19 -5.75
CA ILE A 136 2.10 1.45 -6.36
C ILE A 136 1.86 1.34 -7.87
N LEU A 137 2.57 0.45 -8.58
CA LEU A 137 2.37 0.29 -10.01
C LEU A 137 1.02 -0.36 -10.31
N GLN A 138 0.58 -1.35 -9.53
CA GLN A 138 -0.74 -1.92 -9.67
C GLN A 138 -1.83 -0.91 -9.32
N ALA A 139 -1.67 -0.16 -8.22
CA ALA A 139 -2.61 0.88 -7.82
C ALA A 139 -2.77 1.97 -8.91
N LEU A 140 -1.66 2.42 -9.52
CA LEU A 140 -1.69 3.38 -10.64
C LEU A 140 -2.39 2.81 -11.87
N ARG A 141 -2.19 1.51 -12.15
CA ARG A 141 -2.86 0.83 -13.25
C ARG A 141 -4.38 0.74 -13.01
N GLU A 142 -4.80 0.43 -11.80
CA GLU A 142 -6.22 0.41 -11.42
C GLU A 142 -6.88 1.79 -11.55
N VAL A 143 -6.17 2.86 -11.18
CA VAL A 143 -6.61 4.23 -11.42
C VAL A 143 -6.73 4.51 -12.92
N ALA A 144 -5.73 4.14 -13.72
CA ALA A 144 -5.72 4.35 -15.17
C ALA A 144 -6.88 3.61 -15.86
N ILE A 145 -7.12 2.34 -15.52
CA ILE A 145 -8.25 1.55 -16.05
C ILE A 145 -9.58 2.16 -15.65
N ALA A 146 -9.75 2.46 -14.37
CA ALA A 146 -11.03 2.94 -13.84
C ALA A 146 -11.42 4.30 -14.43
N SER A 147 -10.44 5.17 -14.70
CA SER A 147 -10.65 6.50 -15.29
C SER A 147 -10.67 6.50 -16.82
N GLY A 148 -10.27 5.39 -17.47
CA GLY A 148 -10.14 5.32 -18.93
C GLY A 148 -9.01 6.20 -19.50
N SER A 149 -7.98 6.47 -18.67
CA SER A 149 -6.82 7.29 -19.01
C SER A 149 -5.52 6.46 -19.00
N ALA A 150 -4.37 7.11 -19.06
CA ALA A 150 -3.07 6.51 -18.71
C ALA A 150 -2.41 7.34 -17.61
N VAL A 151 -1.47 6.72 -16.90
CA VAL A 151 -0.66 7.39 -15.90
C VAL A 151 0.80 7.34 -16.32
N SER A 152 1.45 8.50 -16.42
CA SER A 152 2.89 8.59 -16.73
C SER A 152 3.65 8.99 -15.47
N ILE A 153 4.63 8.17 -15.07
CA ILE A 153 5.45 8.43 -13.89
C ILE A 153 6.94 8.42 -14.20
N ASN A 154 7.71 9.11 -13.37
CA ASN A 154 9.15 8.96 -13.28
C ASN A 154 9.48 8.20 -11.99
N LYS A 155 10.01 6.97 -12.11
CA LYS A 155 10.28 6.12 -10.95
C LYS A 155 11.38 6.67 -10.05
N GLU A 156 12.31 7.48 -10.58
CA GLU A 156 13.37 8.11 -9.80
C GLU A 156 12.84 9.14 -8.78
N ARG A 157 11.62 9.63 -8.99
CA ARG A 157 10.96 10.54 -8.07
C ARG A 157 10.28 9.85 -6.89
N VAL A 158 10.14 8.53 -6.95
CA VAL A 158 9.57 7.76 -5.84
C VAL A 158 10.58 7.69 -4.70
N GLN A 159 10.25 8.30 -3.58
CA GLN A 159 11.09 8.23 -2.38
C GLN A 159 10.90 6.88 -1.70
N LEU A 160 12.02 6.23 -1.36
CA LEU A 160 12.03 4.97 -0.64
C LEU A 160 12.82 5.14 0.66
N GLU A 161 12.31 4.55 1.73
CA GLU A 161 13.02 4.46 3.00
C GLU A 161 14.31 3.61 2.85
N GLU A 162 15.30 3.87 3.69
CA GLU A 162 16.58 3.15 3.65
C GLU A 162 16.40 1.63 3.80
N PRO A 163 15.62 1.10 4.78
CA PRO A 163 15.38 -0.33 4.90
C PRO A 163 14.76 -0.94 3.64
N VAL A 164 13.85 -0.20 2.97
CA VAL A 164 13.22 -0.64 1.73
C VAL A 164 14.25 -0.79 0.62
N ARG A 165 15.08 0.23 0.38
CA ARG A 165 16.12 0.17 -0.64
C ARG A 165 17.10 -0.98 -0.40
N THR A 166 17.57 -1.11 0.85
CA THR A 166 18.57 -2.11 1.22
C THR A 166 18.03 -3.53 1.04
N ILE A 167 16.86 -3.82 1.59
CA ILE A 167 16.30 -5.17 1.54
C ILE A 167 15.84 -5.51 0.13
N ALA A 168 15.05 -4.65 -0.53
CA ALA A 168 14.55 -4.91 -1.88
C ALA A 168 15.69 -5.19 -2.87
N SER A 169 16.77 -4.41 -2.81
CA SER A 169 17.96 -4.63 -3.63
C SER A 169 18.62 -5.98 -3.32
N ARG A 170 18.72 -6.38 -2.05
CA ARG A 170 19.39 -7.62 -1.64
C ARG A 170 18.62 -8.86 -2.09
N VAL A 171 17.27 -8.84 -1.97
CA VAL A 171 16.43 -9.98 -2.34
C VAL A 171 15.93 -9.91 -3.79
N ASN A 172 16.38 -8.90 -4.55
CA ASN A 172 16.06 -8.70 -5.96
C ASN A 172 14.55 -8.63 -6.26
N VAL A 173 13.84 -7.77 -5.50
CA VAL A 173 12.43 -7.42 -5.75
C VAL A 173 12.32 -5.95 -6.15
N ASP A 174 11.32 -5.63 -6.98
CA ASP A 174 11.03 -4.24 -7.33
C ASP A 174 10.12 -3.61 -6.26
N PRO A 175 10.58 -2.61 -5.49
CA PRO A 175 9.77 -1.98 -4.45
C PRO A 175 8.49 -1.32 -4.99
N LEU A 176 8.44 -0.95 -6.27
CA LEU A 176 7.24 -0.39 -6.86
C LEU A 176 6.16 -1.43 -7.17
N ARG A 177 6.54 -2.71 -7.18
CA ARG A 177 5.68 -3.90 -7.38
C ARG A 177 5.46 -4.69 -6.10
N LEU A 178 5.86 -4.13 -4.95
CA LEU A 178 5.79 -4.79 -3.66
C LEU A 178 4.70 -4.16 -2.81
N LEU A 179 3.95 -5.01 -2.12
CA LEU A 179 2.91 -4.66 -1.14
C LEU A 179 3.23 -3.39 -0.36
N SER A 180 2.36 -2.39 -0.42
CA SER A 180 2.61 -1.03 0.05
C SER A 180 1.46 -0.49 0.93
N GLY A 181 0.90 -1.30 1.82
CA GLY A 181 -0.04 -0.81 2.83
C GLY A 181 0.54 0.37 3.61
N GLY A 182 -0.30 1.33 3.95
CA GLY A 182 0.14 2.61 4.51
C GLY A 182 0.58 3.65 3.46
N CYS A 183 0.52 3.27 2.18
CA CYS A 183 0.78 4.14 1.05
C CYS A 183 -0.49 4.33 0.21
N ILE A 184 -0.74 5.56 -0.24
CA ILE A 184 -1.87 5.92 -1.09
C ILE A 184 -1.39 6.66 -2.33
N VAL A 185 -1.89 6.27 -3.50
CA VAL A 185 -1.73 7.04 -4.73
C VAL A 185 -2.91 7.98 -4.87
N VAL A 186 -2.65 9.24 -5.23
CA VAL A 186 -3.68 10.25 -5.38
C VAL A 186 -3.47 11.05 -6.66
N THR A 187 -4.57 11.54 -7.24
CA THR A 187 -4.51 12.49 -8.33
C THR A 187 -5.02 13.85 -7.88
N VAL A 188 -4.21 14.87 -8.10
CA VAL A 188 -4.42 16.23 -7.61
C VAL A 188 -4.58 17.18 -8.79
N PRO A 189 -5.69 17.93 -8.90
CA PRO A 189 -5.77 19.01 -9.88
C PRO A 189 -4.62 19.99 -9.70
N PRO A 190 -3.97 20.49 -10.77
CA PRO A 190 -2.88 21.47 -10.65
C PRO A 190 -3.24 22.71 -9.84
N SER A 191 -4.51 23.11 -9.85
CA SER A 191 -5.02 24.24 -9.05
C SER A 191 -4.93 24.01 -7.54
N ASN A 192 -4.95 22.77 -7.10
CA ASN A 192 -4.96 22.39 -5.69
C ASN A 192 -3.56 21.99 -5.17
N GLN A 193 -2.55 21.94 -6.04
CA GLN A 193 -1.22 21.43 -5.72
C GLN A 193 -0.66 22.01 -4.43
N ARG A 194 -0.61 23.35 -4.34
CA ARG A 194 0.01 24.06 -3.22
C ARG A 194 -0.67 23.74 -1.88
N GLU A 195 -2.01 23.74 -1.87
CA GLU A 195 -2.76 23.47 -0.64
C GLU A 195 -2.67 22.01 -0.26
N PHE A 196 -2.70 21.09 -1.22
CA PHE A 196 -2.47 19.67 -1.00
C PHE A 196 -1.10 19.39 -0.36
N GLU A 197 -0.02 19.91 -0.95
CA GLU A 197 1.34 19.72 -0.43
C GLU A 197 1.47 20.27 1.00
N LYS A 198 0.92 21.45 1.28
CA LYS A 198 0.91 22.05 2.61
C LYS A 198 0.18 21.19 3.65
N VAL A 199 -0.94 20.56 3.27
CA VAL A 199 -1.68 19.67 4.18
C VAL A 199 -0.86 18.43 4.47
N VAL A 200 -0.29 17.77 3.45
CA VAL A 200 0.51 16.55 3.66
C VAL A 200 1.78 16.83 4.46
N GLU A 201 2.46 17.96 4.22
CA GLU A 201 3.59 18.42 5.02
C GLU A 201 3.19 18.60 6.50
N GLY A 202 2.01 19.18 6.75
CA GLY A 202 1.47 19.35 8.09
C GLY A 202 1.19 18.04 8.82
N LEU A 203 0.91 16.96 8.09
CA LEU A 203 0.72 15.61 8.62
C LEU A 203 2.06 14.89 8.91
N GLY A 204 3.19 15.45 8.46
CA GLY A 204 4.51 14.84 8.63
C GLY A 204 4.68 13.51 7.88
N LYS A 205 3.86 13.24 6.86
CA LYS A 205 3.96 12.04 6.04
C LYS A 205 4.87 12.27 4.84
N PRO A 206 5.72 11.30 4.46
CA PRO A 206 6.49 11.40 3.24
C PRO A 206 5.55 11.42 2.03
N PHE A 207 5.86 12.25 1.03
CA PHE A 207 5.12 12.28 -0.22
C PHE A 207 6.02 12.64 -1.39
N SER A 208 5.61 12.24 -2.59
CA SER A 208 6.36 12.51 -3.82
C SER A 208 5.40 12.83 -4.97
N LEU A 209 5.67 13.91 -5.71
CA LEU A 209 5.08 14.15 -7.02
C LEU A 209 5.81 13.25 -8.03
N ILE A 210 5.18 12.18 -8.45
CA ILE A 210 5.82 11.15 -9.29
C ILE A 210 5.46 11.25 -10.77
N GLY A 211 4.37 11.93 -11.13
CA GLY A 211 3.93 11.96 -12.52
C GLY A 211 2.66 12.73 -12.78
N GLN A 212 1.96 12.34 -13.84
CA GLN A 212 0.75 12.99 -14.31
C GLN A 212 -0.20 11.99 -14.97
N VAL A 213 -1.50 12.26 -14.90
CA VAL A 213 -2.52 11.55 -15.69
C VAL A 213 -2.50 12.10 -17.12
N VAL A 214 -2.40 11.18 -18.09
CA VAL A 214 -2.28 11.51 -19.51
C VAL A 214 -3.34 10.77 -20.35
N GLU A 215 -3.46 11.12 -21.63
CA GLU A 215 -4.31 10.36 -22.55
C GLU A 215 -3.83 8.92 -22.67
N GLY A 216 -4.78 7.97 -22.68
CA GLY A 216 -4.49 6.54 -22.82
C GLY A 216 -5.70 5.67 -22.56
N ARG A 217 -5.48 4.36 -22.32
CA ARG A 217 -6.55 3.37 -22.18
C ARG A 217 -6.28 2.33 -21.08
N GLY A 218 -5.76 2.80 -19.94
CA GLY A 218 -5.51 1.95 -18.77
C GLY A 218 -4.06 1.53 -18.57
N GLU A 219 -3.10 2.05 -19.35
CA GLU A 219 -1.68 1.75 -19.19
C GLU A 219 -0.99 2.67 -18.18
N VAL A 220 0.11 2.17 -17.60
CA VAL A 220 1.07 2.96 -16.83
C VAL A 220 2.38 3.07 -17.61
N LEU A 221 2.83 4.30 -17.83
CA LEU A 221 4.09 4.62 -18.51
C LEU A 221 5.15 4.94 -17.45
N VAL A 222 6.09 4.05 -17.26
CA VAL A 222 7.16 4.17 -16.25
C VAL A 222 8.44 4.63 -16.92
N ASN A 223 8.85 5.87 -16.65
CA ASN A 223 10.13 6.41 -17.11
C ASN A 223 11.21 6.18 -16.03
N ASP A 224 12.32 5.55 -16.42
CA ASP A 224 13.49 5.27 -15.56
C ASP A 224 14.75 6.05 -15.95
N GLY A 225 14.61 7.08 -16.78
CA GLY A 225 15.73 7.87 -17.29
C GLY A 225 16.45 7.27 -18.50
N GLY A 226 16.30 5.97 -18.75
CA GLY A 226 16.87 5.26 -19.90
C GLY A 226 15.84 4.84 -20.96
N GLY A 227 14.57 4.83 -20.57
CA GLY A 227 13.48 4.40 -21.45
C GLY A 227 12.11 4.54 -20.79
N VAL A 228 11.09 4.03 -21.48
CA VAL A 228 9.73 3.99 -20.95
C VAL A 228 9.24 2.54 -20.98
N GLU A 229 9.04 1.96 -19.82
CA GLU A 229 8.31 0.69 -19.66
C GLU A 229 6.81 0.98 -19.74
N VAL A 230 6.07 0.19 -20.52
CA VAL A 230 4.61 0.32 -20.66
C VAL A 230 3.95 -0.88 -19.99
N ILE A 231 3.25 -0.64 -18.88
CA ILE A 231 2.53 -1.66 -18.14
C ILE A 231 1.07 -1.69 -18.61
N LYS A 232 0.66 -2.82 -19.21
CA LYS A 232 -0.70 -3.04 -19.75
C LYS A 232 -1.46 -4.17 -19.07
N ASP A 233 -0.73 -5.07 -18.41
CA ASP A 233 -1.29 -6.23 -17.73
C ASP A 233 -1.28 -6.04 -16.21
N ASP A 234 -2.12 -6.79 -15.50
CA ASP A 234 -2.13 -6.78 -14.05
C ASP A 234 -0.82 -7.34 -13.49
N LEU A 235 -0.33 -6.72 -12.45
CA LEU A 235 0.94 -7.07 -11.84
C LEU A 235 0.74 -8.08 -10.72
N VAL A 236 1.60 -9.09 -10.71
CA VAL A 236 1.73 -10.00 -9.57
C VAL A 236 2.75 -9.41 -8.61
N ASP A 237 2.39 -9.37 -7.32
CA ASP A 237 3.28 -8.87 -6.29
C ASP A 237 4.59 -9.67 -6.22
N ASP A 238 5.70 -8.98 -6.12
CA ASP A 238 7.02 -9.59 -6.10
C ASP A 238 7.25 -10.44 -4.82
N ILE A 239 6.47 -10.23 -3.76
CA ILE A 239 6.52 -11.05 -2.54
C ILE A 239 6.19 -12.52 -2.82
N TYR A 240 5.27 -12.81 -3.74
CA TYR A 240 4.93 -14.19 -4.12
C TYR A 240 6.07 -14.89 -4.85
N LYS A 241 6.87 -14.15 -5.64
CA LYS A 241 8.08 -14.69 -6.27
C LYS A 241 9.08 -15.09 -5.20
N LEU A 242 9.29 -14.22 -4.21
CA LEU A 242 10.22 -14.44 -3.12
C LEU A 242 9.78 -15.63 -2.25
N TRP A 243 8.51 -15.72 -1.86
CA TRP A 243 8.00 -16.86 -1.08
C TRP A 243 8.20 -18.20 -1.78
N ARG A 244 7.95 -18.26 -3.11
CA ARG A 244 8.20 -19.48 -3.89
C ARG A 244 9.69 -19.84 -3.96
N GLN A 245 10.57 -18.85 -4.11
CA GLN A 245 12.02 -19.07 -4.17
C GLN A 245 12.59 -19.54 -2.84
N LEU A 246 12.06 -19.05 -1.73
CA LEU A 246 12.55 -19.32 -0.38
C LEU A 246 11.76 -20.40 0.38
N GLY A 247 10.82 -21.08 -0.27
CA GLY A 247 10.16 -22.28 0.25
C GLY A 247 9.03 -22.02 1.24
N ARG A 248 8.38 -20.85 1.19
CA ARG A 248 7.16 -20.54 1.97
C ARG A 248 5.86 -20.53 1.11
N GLY A 249 5.89 -21.23 -0.02
CA GLY A 249 4.71 -21.39 -0.90
C GLY A 249 3.79 -22.53 -0.49
#